data_e0369e8c7ce27c9b68c1f143fe26e67a
#
_entry.id   e0369e8c7ce27c9b68c1f143fe26e67a
#
_cell.length_a   1.000
_cell.length_b   1.000
_cell.length_c   1.000
_cell.angle_alpha   90.00
_cell.angle_beta   90.00
_cell.angle_gamma   90.00
#
_symmetry.space_group_name_H-M   'P 1'
#
loop_
_entity.id
_entity.type
_entity.pdbx_description
1 polymer ?
#
loop_
_entity_poly.entity_id
_entity_poly.type
_entity_poly.pdbx_seq_one_letter_code
_entity_poly.pdbx_strand_id
1 'polypeptide(L)'
;EDKLDDNVMTKTFNVSLAEKQRIPMIEHFSSSTCAPCVLINQLMHKMTEENPGKFTYTKYQMNWPGTGDPYYTEEGGTRRAYYACDAVPTVFFNGEYINTGMAQNMLDIENSLPAYANIRGAFNVEGNTINITADFMSYVKLEDVAAFITVNEKETTENVGSNGETSFNHVMMKMLDGANGNNISINPGEYQRLEFSFDMSSTNVEEMNDLEVSLWLQNLGTKEVYNSKYAYEYTSHCYPAQNLRETTSAKGTRTFAWDAPEQGTPTGYKVYVDGTLVEGNTSETSVSYESSKPLLMVEVIALYAGGKSSVGIVNKF
;
A
#
# COMPACT_ATOMS: atom_id res chain seq x y z
N GLU A 1 -14.97 12.56 -53.49
CA GLU A 1 -14.57 11.18 -53.11
C GLU A 1 -14.14 11.19 -51.67
N ASP A 2 -15.05 10.71 -50.78
CA ASP A 2 -14.73 10.51 -49.35
C ASP A 2 -13.69 9.39 -49.27
N LYS A 3 -12.51 9.71 -48.73
CA LYS A 3 -11.53 8.70 -48.37
C LYS A 3 -12.03 7.98 -47.09
N LEU A 4 -12.41 6.73 -47.23
CA LEU A 4 -12.86 5.85 -46.14
C LEU A 4 -11.77 5.59 -45.09
N ASP A 5 -10.52 5.98 -45.29
CA ASP A 5 -9.37 5.70 -44.42
C ASP A 5 -9.21 6.68 -43.24
N ASP A 6 -9.91 7.81 -43.24
CA ASP A 6 -9.79 8.83 -42.18
C ASP A 6 -10.93 8.80 -41.14
N ASN A 7 -11.86 7.84 -41.26
CA ASN A 7 -12.97 7.67 -40.33
C ASN A 7 -12.73 6.59 -39.26
N VAL A 8 -11.52 6.04 -39.15
CA VAL A 8 -11.21 5.05 -38.13
C VAL A 8 -10.60 5.74 -36.90
N MET A 9 -11.41 5.91 -35.85
CA MET A 9 -10.92 6.33 -34.54
C MET A 9 -10.60 5.07 -33.72
N THR A 10 -9.30 4.81 -33.50
CA THR A 10 -8.88 3.73 -32.58
C THR A 10 -8.77 4.31 -31.18
N LYS A 11 -9.55 3.80 -30.25
CA LYS A 11 -9.44 4.11 -28.82
C LYS A 11 -8.96 2.86 -28.08
N THR A 12 -7.80 2.95 -27.43
CA THR A 12 -7.30 1.87 -26.57
C THR A 12 -7.93 2.02 -25.21
N PHE A 13 -8.56 0.94 -24.72
CA PHE A 13 -9.06 0.85 -23.36
C PHE A 13 -8.19 -0.12 -22.58
N ASN A 14 -7.67 0.32 -21.44
CA ASN A 14 -7.08 -0.58 -20.47
C ASN A 14 -8.21 -1.22 -19.66
N VAL A 15 -8.32 -2.55 -19.74
CA VAL A 15 -9.29 -3.31 -18.94
C VAL A 15 -8.54 -3.84 -17.73
N SER A 16 -9.01 -3.46 -16.53
CA SER A 16 -8.45 -4.01 -15.28
C SER A 16 -8.89 -5.47 -15.09
N LEU A 17 -8.01 -6.29 -14.50
CA LEU A 17 -8.33 -7.67 -14.15
C LEU A 17 -9.20 -7.75 -12.88
N ALA A 18 -9.05 -6.81 -11.96
CA ALA A 18 -9.84 -6.67 -10.75
C ALA A 18 -9.74 -5.23 -10.23
N GLU A 19 -10.58 -4.91 -9.26
CA GLU A 19 -10.52 -3.65 -8.50
C GLU A 19 -10.50 -3.95 -7.01
N LYS A 20 -9.86 -3.06 -6.26
CA LYS A 20 -9.78 -3.11 -4.80
C LYS A 20 -10.23 -1.78 -4.21
N GLN A 21 -10.47 -1.78 -2.92
CA GLN A 21 -10.68 -0.53 -2.20
C GLN A 21 -9.39 0.30 -2.26
N ARG A 22 -9.54 1.56 -2.64
CA ARG A 22 -8.44 2.51 -2.61
C ARG A 22 -8.19 2.95 -1.17
N ILE A 23 -6.94 2.82 -0.75
CA ILE A 23 -6.43 3.30 0.53
C ILE A 23 -5.38 4.37 0.19
N PRO A 24 -5.67 5.65 0.42
CA PRO A 24 -4.71 6.71 0.10
C PRO A 24 -3.52 6.70 1.04
N MET A 25 -2.37 7.15 0.54
CA MET A 25 -1.16 7.43 1.30
C MET A 25 -1.12 8.90 1.68
N ILE A 26 -0.87 9.18 2.95
CA ILE A 26 -0.65 10.53 3.45
C ILE A 26 0.81 10.68 3.89
N GLU A 27 1.49 11.65 3.31
CA GLU A 27 2.85 12.03 3.67
C GLU A 27 2.84 13.43 4.28
N HIS A 28 3.31 13.56 5.52
CA HIS A 28 3.26 14.79 6.28
C HIS A 28 4.67 15.25 6.67
N PHE A 29 5.06 16.44 6.26
CA PHE A 29 6.31 17.08 6.65
C PHE A 29 6.04 18.02 7.83
N SER A 30 6.70 17.78 8.95
CA SER A 30 6.49 18.47 10.24
C SER A 30 7.83 18.69 10.95
N SER A 31 7.81 19.31 12.13
CA SER A 31 8.98 19.42 13.00
C SER A 31 8.55 19.82 14.42
N SER A 32 9.20 19.26 15.44
CA SER A 32 8.99 19.62 16.85
C SER A 32 9.42 21.06 17.20
N THR A 33 10.08 21.76 16.28
CA THR A 33 10.45 23.17 16.43
C THR A 33 9.53 24.14 15.67
N CYS A 34 8.48 23.61 15.02
CA CYS A 34 7.57 24.35 14.18
C CYS A 34 6.26 24.68 14.93
N ALA A 35 6.05 25.91 15.34
CA ALA A 35 4.85 26.31 16.09
C ALA A 35 3.53 26.09 15.31
N PRO A 36 3.38 26.44 14.00
CA PRO A 36 2.15 26.14 13.27
C PRO A 36 1.92 24.65 13.02
N CYS A 37 2.93 23.79 13.19
CA CYS A 37 2.80 22.34 13.03
C CYS A 37 1.89 21.71 14.09
N VAL A 38 1.83 22.29 15.29
CA VAL A 38 0.99 21.78 16.40
C VAL A 38 -0.46 21.58 15.97
N LEU A 39 -1.06 22.57 15.32
CA LEU A 39 -2.45 22.51 14.89
C LEU A 39 -2.69 21.38 13.87
N ILE A 40 -1.77 21.25 12.92
CA ILE A 40 -1.90 20.24 11.87
C ILE A 40 -1.60 18.83 12.42
N ASN A 41 -0.63 18.68 13.33
CA ASN A 41 -0.39 17.43 14.04
C ASN A 41 -1.63 16.95 14.80
N GLN A 42 -2.32 17.83 15.53
CA GLN A 42 -3.56 17.52 16.25
C GLN A 42 -4.69 17.12 15.30
N LEU A 43 -4.85 17.85 14.17
CA LEU A 43 -5.85 17.54 13.16
C LEU A 43 -5.60 16.16 12.54
N MET A 44 -4.37 15.86 12.17
CA MET A 44 -4.01 14.58 11.55
C MET A 44 -4.11 13.42 12.56
N HIS A 45 -3.74 13.63 13.83
CA HIS A 45 -3.93 12.65 14.87
C HIS A 45 -5.42 12.30 15.05
N LYS A 46 -6.29 13.31 15.18
CA LYS A 46 -7.74 13.10 15.25
C LYS A 46 -8.26 12.35 14.01
N MET A 47 -7.77 12.70 12.83
CA MET A 47 -8.16 12.04 11.59
C MET A 47 -7.80 10.55 11.60
N THR A 48 -6.64 10.17 12.15
CA THR A 48 -6.22 8.77 12.31
C THR A 48 -7.14 8.00 13.26
N GLU A 49 -7.52 8.61 14.39
CA GLU A 49 -8.42 8.00 15.37
C GLU A 49 -9.84 7.79 14.80
N GLU A 50 -10.35 8.75 14.03
CA GLU A 50 -11.72 8.72 13.48
C GLU A 50 -11.84 7.83 12.21
N ASN A 51 -10.73 7.51 11.54
CA ASN A 51 -10.72 6.78 10.27
C ASN A 51 -9.77 5.57 10.26
N PRO A 52 -9.87 4.64 11.22
CA PRO A 52 -8.94 3.52 11.31
C PRO A 52 -8.96 2.66 10.04
N GLY A 53 -7.77 2.44 9.46
CA GLY A 53 -7.56 1.61 8.29
C GLY A 53 -8.05 2.18 6.96
N LYS A 54 -8.52 3.44 6.93
CA LYS A 54 -8.99 4.10 5.70
C LYS A 54 -7.88 4.80 4.91
N PHE A 55 -6.71 4.99 5.48
CA PHE A 55 -5.51 5.52 4.85
C PHE A 55 -4.26 4.98 5.51
N THR A 56 -3.09 5.14 4.88
CA THR A 56 -1.79 4.99 5.52
C THR A 56 -1.16 6.35 5.73
N TYR A 57 -0.34 6.47 6.76
CA TYR A 57 0.22 7.74 7.15
C TYR A 57 1.69 7.61 7.53
N THR A 58 2.51 8.55 7.09
CA THR A 58 3.91 8.68 7.45
C THR A 58 4.24 10.14 7.69
N LYS A 59 4.83 10.46 8.83
CA LYS A 59 5.28 11.80 9.19
C LYS A 59 6.80 11.87 9.09
N TYR A 60 7.29 12.81 8.30
CA TYR A 60 8.72 13.13 8.18
C TYR A 60 9.04 14.32 9.08
N GLN A 61 9.93 14.13 10.05
CA GLN A 61 10.45 15.20 10.88
C GLN A 61 11.56 15.94 10.14
N MET A 62 11.47 17.28 10.08
CA MET A 62 12.37 18.12 9.30
C MET A 62 13.41 18.84 10.16
N ASN A 63 14.60 19.08 9.58
CA ASN A 63 15.73 19.75 10.23
C ASN A 63 15.59 21.28 10.29
N TRP A 64 14.37 21.79 10.17
CA TRP A 64 13.99 23.19 10.34
C TRP A 64 12.51 23.30 10.78
N PRO A 65 12.03 24.50 11.22
CA PRO A 65 12.73 25.75 11.51
C PRO A 65 13.65 25.64 12.72
N GLY A 66 14.46 26.67 12.92
CA GLY A 66 15.37 26.77 14.05
C GLY A 66 16.44 25.67 14.05
N THR A 67 16.51 24.90 15.15
CA THR A 67 17.44 23.74 15.25
C THR A 67 16.93 22.51 14.52
N GLY A 68 15.65 22.51 14.11
CA GLY A 68 15.00 21.34 13.55
C GLY A 68 14.63 20.27 14.58
N ASP A 69 14.04 19.20 14.07
CA ASP A 69 13.67 18.03 14.85
C ASP A 69 14.86 17.08 14.97
N PRO A 70 15.19 16.55 16.16
CA PRO A 70 16.28 15.59 16.33
C PRO A 70 16.04 14.26 15.57
N TYR A 71 14.80 13.93 15.22
CA TYR A 71 14.45 12.72 14.45
C TYR A 71 14.38 12.96 12.95
N TYR A 72 14.99 14.04 12.47
CA TYR A 72 15.22 14.22 11.04
C TYR A 72 16.02 13.05 10.47
N THR A 73 15.60 12.59 9.27
CA THR A 73 16.31 11.57 8.49
C THR A 73 16.63 12.09 7.09
N GLU A 74 17.74 11.65 6.52
CA GLU A 74 18.14 12.02 5.14
C GLU A 74 17.09 11.53 4.11
N GLU A 75 16.44 10.39 4.38
CA GLU A 75 15.35 9.89 3.54
C GLU A 75 14.16 10.84 3.55
N GLY A 76 13.77 11.35 4.71
CA GLY A 76 12.73 12.38 4.84
C GLY A 76 13.11 13.67 4.09
N GLY A 77 14.38 14.07 4.16
CA GLY A 77 14.94 15.18 3.38
C GLY A 77 14.86 14.97 1.87
N THR A 78 15.13 13.75 1.41
CA THR A 78 15.00 13.38 -0.01
C THR A 78 13.55 13.37 -0.47
N ARG A 79 12.62 12.82 0.33
CA ARG A 79 11.16 12.88 0.03
C ARG A 79 10.67 14.32 -0.04
N ARG A 80 11.14 15.17 0.90
CA ARG A 80 10.87 16.60 0.86
C ARG A 80 11.31 17.25 -0.46
N ALA A 81 12.52 16.95 -0.93
CA ALA A 81 13.05 17.48 -2.19
C ALA A 81 12.26 16.97 -3.40
N TYR A 82 11.85 15.69 -3.40
CA TYR A 82 11.00 15.10 -4.44
C TYR A 82 9.66 15.84 -4.59
N TYR A 83 9.05 16.26 -3.47
CA TYR A 83 7.81 17.03 -3.48
C TYR A 83 8.02 18.53 -3.68
N ALA A 84 9.27 19.02 -3.72
CA ALA A 84 9.61 20.44 -3.70
C ALA A 84 8.94 21.17 -2.51
N CYS A 85 8.87 20.51 -1.35
CA CYS A 85 8.28 21.05 -0.14
C CYS A 85 9.27 22.02 0.53
N ASP A 86 8.92 23.29 0.64
CA ASP A 86 9.76 24.37 1.15
C ASP A 86 9.28 24.94 2.50
N ALA A 87 8.16 24.41 3.00
CA ALA A 87 7.57 24.84 4.27
C ALA A 87 7.07 23.66 5.10
N VAL A 88 6.98 23.85 6.42
CA VAL A 88 6.28 22.99 7.37
C VAL A 88 5.25 23.79 8.18
N PRO A 89 4.08 23.22 8.49
CA PRO A 89 3.60 21.88 8.11
C PRO A 89 3.16 21.82 6.64
N THR A 90 3.42 20.70 5.97
CA THR A 90 2.89 20.43 4.63
C THR A 90 2.41 18.99 4.55
N VAL A 91 1.24 18.76 3.97
CA VAL A 91 0.61 17.45 3.84
C VAL A 91 0.32 17.14 2.37
N PHE A 92 0.69 15.93 1.95
CA PHE A 92 0.38 15.40 0.63
C PHE A 92 -0.56 14.19 0.78
N PHE A 93 -1.61 14.16 -0.04
CA PHE A 93 -2.53 13.04 -0.21
C PHE A 93 -2.28 12.40 -1.59
N ASN A 94 -1.96 11.12 -1.61
CA ASN A 94 -1.67 10.40 -2.86
C ASN A 94 -0.70 11.15 -3.80
N GLY A 95 0.28 11.86 -3.21
CA GLY A 95 1.27 12.61 -3.96
C GLY A 95 0.89 14.05 -4.30
N GLU A 96 -0.32 14.50 -3.98
CA GLU A 96 -0.80 15.86 -4.22
C GLU A 96 -0.86 16.68 -2.94
N TYR A 97 -0.41 17.94 -3.01
CA TYR A 97 -0.55 18.88 -1.89
C TYR A 97 -2.01 19.15 -1.58
N ILE A 98 -2.36 19.16 -0.30
CA ILE A 98 -3.71 19.48 0.13
C ILE A 98 -3.74 20.63 1.16
N ASN A 99 -4.85 21.39 1.12
CA ASN A 99 -5.26 22.18 2.26
C ASN A 99 -5.84 21.23 3.32
N THR A 100 -5.22 21.17 4.50
CA THR A 100 -5.59 20.24 5.57
C THR A 100 -7.02 20.41 6.09
N GLY A 101 -7.64 21.61 5.93
CA GLY A 101 -9.06 21.81 6.20
C GLY A 101 -10.00 20.97 5.31
N MET A 102 -9.48 20.41 4.21
CA MET A 102 -10.22 19.54 3.28
C MET A 102 -9.86 18.05 3.43
N ALA A 103 -9.02 17.68 4.40
CA ALA A 103 -8.45 16.35 4.51
C ALA A 103 -9.53 15.24 4.59
N GLN A 104 -10.59 15.44 5.38
CA GLN A 104 -11.70 14.47 5.48
C GLN A 104 -12.45 14.30 4.15
N ASN A 105 -12.76 15.40 3.46
CA ASN A 105 -13.43 15.34 2.16
C ASN A 105 -12.58 14.60 1.12
N MET A 106 -11.27 14.87 1.11
CA MET A 106 -10.34 14.16 0.21
C MET A 106 -10.29 12.67 0.53
N LEU A 107 -10.25 12.31 1.83
CA LEU A 107 -10.30 10.91 2.25
C LEU A 107 -11.56 10.20 1.77
N ASP A 108 -12.72 10.83 1.93
CA ASP A 108 -14.00 10.26 1.52
C ASP A 108 -14.06 10.07 -0.01
N ILE A 109 -13.55 11.02 -0.78
CA ILE A 109 -13.43 10.93 -2.24
C ILE A 109 -12.51 9.78 -2.62
N GLU A 110 -11.27 9.74 -2.10
CA GLU A 110 -10.28 8.73 -2.42
C GLU A 110 -10.76 7.31 -2.08
N ASN A 111 -11.38 7.12 -0.91
CA ASN A 111 -11.95 5.83 -0.53
C ASN A 111 -13.15 5.39 -1.39
N SER A 112 -13.81 6.31 -2.10
CA SER A 112 -14.90 5.99 -3.04
C SER A 112 -14.41 5.53 -4.42
N LEU A 113 -13.15 5.79 -4.74
CA LEU A 113 -12.54 5.41 -6.01
C LEU A 113 -11.99 3.98 -5.96
N PRO A 114 -11.98 3.26 -7.08
CA PRO A 114 -11.30 1.97 -7.15
C PRO A 114 -9.79 2.13 -7.17
N ALA A 115 -9.09 1.12 -6.64
CA ALA A 115 -7.66 0.91 -6.85
C ALA A 115 -7.44 -0.31 -7.73
N TYR A 116 -6.49 -0.20 -8.66
CA TYR A 116 -6.10 -1.29 -9.55
C TYR A 116 -4.75 -1.90 -9.13
N ALA A 117 -4.35 -1.64 -7.91
CA ALA A 117 -3.21 -2.25 -7.24
C ALA A 117 -3.63 -2.83 -5.90
N ASN A 118 -3.01 -3.92 -5.50
CA ASN A 118 -3.21 -4.57 -4.21
C ASN A 118 -1.88 -4.76 -3.51
N ILE A 119 -1.85 -4.51 -2.21
CA ILE A 119 -0.64 -4.58 -1.41
C ILE A 119 -0.95 -5.39 -0.17
N ARG A 120 -0.07 -6.33 0.16
CA ARG A 120 -0.10 -7.07 1.42
C ARG A 120 1.30 -7.25 1.94
N GLY A 121 1.48 -7.00 3.20
CA GLY A 121 2.75 -7.23 3.86
C GLY A 121 2.57 -7.57 5.32
N ALA A 122 3.62 -8.10 5.91
CA ALA A 122 3.71 -8.37 7.33
C ALA A 122 5.11 -8.07 7.81
N PHE A 123 5.26 -7.79 9.09
CA PHE A 123 6.55 -7.65 9.72
C PHE A 123 6.58 -8.34 11.08
N ASN A 124 7.76 -8.76 11.48
CA ASN A 124 8.07 -9.17 12.85
C ASN A 124 9.34 -8.47 13.33
N VAL A 125 9.54 -8.50 14.64
CA VAL A 125 10.70 -7.90 15.30
C VAL A 125 11.40 -8.96 16.12
N GLU A 126 12.71 -9.07 15.93
CA GLU A 126 13.59 -9.98 16.68
C GLU A 126 14.76 -9.18 17.26
N GLY A 127 14.70 -8.87 18.56
CA GLY A 127 15.63 -7.93 19.17
C GLY A 127 15.51 -6.54 18.57
N ASN A 128 16.58 -6.02 17.98
CA ASN A 128 16.57 -4.74 17.27
C ASN A 128 16.36 -4.88 15.75
N THR A 129 16.13 -6.09 15.26
CA THR A 129 15.97 -6.34 13.84
C THR A 129 14.49 -6.40 13.47
N ILE A 130 14.07 -5.61 12.50
CA ILE A 130 12.76 -5.72 11.85
C ILE A 130 12.89 -6.55 10.56
N ASN A 131 12.04 -7.56 10.42
CA ASN A 131 11.93 -8.37 9.20
C ASN A 131 10.59 -8.05 8.53
N ILE A 132 10.62 -7.69 7.26
CA ILE A 132 9.43 -7.28 6.50
C ILE A 132 9.35 -8.11 5.23
N THR A 133 8.16 -8.64 4.93
CA THR A 133 7.83 -9.26 3.65
C THR A 133 6.60 -8.56 3.09
N ALA A 134 6.66 -8.10 1.86
CA ALA A 134 5.55 -7.39 1.21
C ALA A 134 5.36 -7.82 -0.24
N ASP A 135 4.12 -8.12 -0.62
CA ASP A 135 3.68 -8.40 -1.98
C ASP A 135 2.98 -7.18 -2.57
N PHE A 136 3.47 -6.73 -3.70
CA PHE A 136 2.92 -5.64 -4.51
C PHE A 136 2.35 -6.21 -5.80
N MET A 137 1.09 -5.96 -6.08
CA MET A 137 0.37 -6.52 -7.21
C MET A 137 -0.33 -5.43 -8.01
N SER A 138 -0.41 -5.58 -9.32
CA SER A 138 -1.22 -4.72 -10.17
C SER A 138 -2.21 -5.51 -11.01
N TYR A 139 -3.39 -4.91 -11.23
CA TYR A 139 -4.44 -5.43 -12.10
C TYR A 139 -4.50 -4.71 -13.45
N VAL A 140 -3.63 -3.72 -13.65
CA VAL A 140 -3.42 -2.97 -14.89
C VAL A 140 -1.93 -2.83 -15.16
N LYS A 141 -1.57 -2.45 -16.38
CA LYS A 141 -0.17 -2.08 -16.65
C LYS A 141 0.15 -0.77 -15.93
N LEU A 142 1.16 -0.79 -15.07
CA LEU A 142 1.73 0.39 -14.43
C LEU A 142 3.04 0.77 -15.10
N GLU A 143 3.32 2.07 -15.17
CA GLU A 143 4.56 2.61 -15.76
C GLU A 143 5.26 3.52 -14.74
N ASP A 144 6.59 3.57 -14.77
CA ASP A 144 7.45 4.38 -13.90
C ASP A 144 7.09 4.22 -12.40
N VAL A 145 6.84 2.98 -11.96
CA VAL A 145 6.37 2.68 -10.62
C VAL A 145 7.50 2.25 -9.69
N ALA A 146 7.45 2.79 -8.47
CA ALA A 146 8.26 2.30 -7.36
C ALA A 146 7.37 1.85 -6.19
N ALA A 147 7.85 0.82 -5.49
CA ALA A 147 7.32 0.38 -4.22
C ALA A 147 8.10 1.05 -3.08
N PHE A 148 7.37 1.61 -2.14
CA PHE A 148 7.95 2.25 -0.96
C PHE A 148 7.57 1.49 0.30
N ILE A 149 8.52 1.43 1.23
CA ILE A 149 8.38 0.78 2.53
C ILE A 149 8.99 1.69 3.58
N THR A 150 8.16 2.20 4.50
CA THR A 150 8.64 2.97 5.65
C THR A 150 8.37 2.24 6.94
N VAL A 151 9.34 2.27 7.82
CA VAL A 151 9.20 1.90 9.23
C VAL A 151 8.97 3.19 10.01
N ASN A 152 7.80 3.31 10.62
CA ASN A 152 7.45 4.42 11.48
C ASN A 152 7.34 3.93 12.93
N GLU A 153 7.53 4.81 13.89
CA GLU A 153 7.13 4.62 15.27
C GLU A 153 5.78 5.30 15.49
N LYS A 154 4.83 4.60 16.10
CA LYS A 154 3.45 5.10 16.26
C LYS A 154 3.39 6.33 17.15
N GLU A 155 4.19 6.35 18.22
CA GLU A 155 4.35 7.51 19.09
C GLU A 155 5.82 7.68 19.50
N THR A 156 6.33 8.92 19.41
CA THR A 156 7.65 9.29 19.92
C THR A 156 7.54 10.40 20.95
N THR A 157 8.40 10.40 21.96
CA THR A 157 8.36 11.33 23.10
C THR A 157 9.71 11.97 23.42
N GLU A 158 10.81 11.49 22.85
CA GLU A 158 12.16 12.01 23.13
C GLU A 158 12.60 13.11 22.14
N ASN A 159 11.85 13.31 21.04
CA ASN A 159 12.12 14.37 20.05
C ASN A 159 11.43 15.71 20.36
N VAL A 160 11.19 16.00 21.63
CA VAL A 160 10.56 17.26 22.08
C VAL A 160 11.41 18.45 21.69
N GLY A 161 10.78 19.40 20.98
CA GLY A 161 11.39 20.65 20.53
C GLY A 161 10.77 21.87 21.18
N SER A 162 10.82 23.00 20.47
CA SER A 162 10.40 24.30 20.99
C SER A 162 8.92 24.65 20.71
N ASN A 163 8.16 23.77 20.02
CA ASN A 163 6.76 24.04 19.65
C ASN A 163 5.75 23.77 20.79
N GLY A 164 6.18 23.10 21.87
CA GLY A 164 5.38 22.78 23.05
C GLY A 164 4.64 21.44 23.00
N GLU A 165 4.77 20.65 21.92
CA GLU A 165 4.31 19.27 21.87
C GLU A 165 5.23 18.36 22.67
N THR A 166 4.67 17.32 23.28
CA THR A 166 5.40 16.33 24.11
C THR A 166 5.39 14.94 23.52
N SER A 167 4.62 14.72 22.45
CA SER A 167 4.63 13.48 21.68
C SER A 167 4.28 13.74 20.22
N PHE A 168 4.72 12.83 19.35
CA PHE A 168 4.51 12.90 17.90
C PHE A 168 4.12 11.52 17.37
N ASN A 169 3.14 11.45 16.49
CA ASN A 169 2.62 10.18 16.00
C ASN A 169 3.09 9.89 14.58
N HIS A 170 3.25 8.58 14.28
CA HIS A 170 3.58 8.04 12.95
C HIS A 170 4.88 8.60 12.38
N VAL A 171 5.91 8.73 13.24
CA VAL A 171 7.20 9.32 12.90
C VAL A 171 8.05 8.32 12.12
N MET A 172 8.49 8.70 10.92
CA MET A 172 9.30 7.85 10.07
C MET A 172 10.73 7.72 10.62
N MET A 173 11.12 6.49 10.91
CA MET A 173 12.43 6.11 11.43
C MET A 173 13.37 5.63 10.33
N LYS A 174 12.81 4.97 9.29
CA LYS A 174 13.60 4.44 8.17
C LYS A 174 12.76 4.24 6.92
N MET A 175 13.33 4.57 5.76
CA MET A 175 12.84 4.10 4.46
C MET A 175 13.74 2.95 3.98
N LEU A 176 13.15 1.79 3.74
CA LEU A 176 13.91 0.64 3.28
C LEU A 176 14.19 0.74 1.78
N ASP A 177 15.45 0.45 1.42
CA ASP A 177 16.04 0.65 0.11
C ASP A 177 16.08 2.14 -0.34
N GLY A 178 15.89 3.05 0.63
CA GLY A 178 16.06 4.49 0.46
C GLY A 178 14.83 5.23 -0.03
N ALA A 179 14.96 6.55 -0.08
CA ALA A 179 13.87 7.48 -0.32
C ALA A 179 13.38 7.56 -1.77
N ASN A 180 14.07 6.92 -2.71
CA ASN A 180 13.65 6.82 -4.11
C ASN A 180 12.76 5.60 -4.35
N GLY A 181 12.59 4.74 -3.34
CA GLY A 181 11.82 3.51 -3.42
C GLY A 181 12.48 2.42 -4.28
N ASN A 182 11.82 1.30 -4.35
CA ASN A 182 12.25 0.14 -5.13
C ASN A 182 11.57 0.17 -6.50
N ASN A 183 12.33 0.38 -7.57
CA ASN A 183 11.79 0.26 -8.91
C ASN A 183 11.28 -1.16 -9.13
N ILE A 184 10.01 -1.29 -9.48
CA ILE A 184 9.37 -2.57 -9.72
C ILE A 184 8.74 -2.60 -11.11
N SER A 185 8.64 -3.82 -11.67
CA SER A 185 7.96 -4.06 -12.94
C SER A 185 6.99 -5.21 -12.74
N ILE A 186 5.71 -4.92 -12.75
CA ILE A 186 4.65 -5.89 -12.47
C ILE A 186 3.73 -5.95 -13.68
N ASN A 187 3.57 -7.14 -14.27
CA ASN A 187 2.54 -7.36 -15.28
C ASN A 187 1.15 -7.44 -14.63
N PRO A 188 0.09 -7.08 -15.36
CA PRO A 188 -1.26 -7.23 -14.84
C PRO A 188 -1.56 -8.67 -14.38
N GLY A 189 -2.00 -8.82 -13.13
CA GLY A 189 -2.30 -10.12 -12.52
C GLY A 189 -1.12 -10.80 -11.82
N GLU A 190 0.07 -10.25 -11.93
CA GLU A 190 1.27 -10.73 -11.23
C GLU A 190 1.55 -9.87 -9.99
N TYR A 191 2.37 -10.40 -9.08
CA TYR A 191 2.88 -9.67 -7.94
C TYR A 191 4.40 -9.76 -7.89
N GLN A 192 5.02 -8.75 -7.29
CA GLN A 192 6.44 -8.75 -6.93
C GLN A 192 6.56 -8.72 -5.42
N ARG A 193 7.38 -9.63 -4.87
CA ARG A 193 7.71 -9.67 -3.46
C ARG A 193 8.99 -8.90 -3.18
N LEU A 194 8.96 -8.12 -2.10
CA LEU A 194 10.12 -7.49 -1.50
C LEU A 194 10.28 -8.01 -0.07
N GLU A 195 11.52 -8.34 0.29
CA GLU A 195 11.88 -8.84 1.61
C GLU A 195 13.05 -8.04 2.17
N PHE A 196 12.93 -7.62 3.41
CA PHE A 196 13.95 -6.84 4.10
C PHE A 196 14.18 -7.40 5.50
N SER A 197 15.43 -7.35 5.92
CA SER A 197 15.85 -7.53 7.30
C SER A 197 16.78 -6.35 7.64
N PHE A 198 16.39 -5.54 8.63
CA PHE A 198 17.11 -4.30 8.94
C PHE A 198 17.29 -4.14 10.46
N ASP A 199 18.52 -3.83 10.87
CA ASP A 199 18.85 -3.51 12.26
C ASP A 199 18.53 -2.04 12.55
N MET A 200 17.54 -1.80 13.38
CA MET A 200 17.05 -0.47 13.76
C MET A 200 17.94 0.23 14.80
N SER A 201 18.99 -0.42 15.34
CA SER A 201 19.86 0.15 16.38
C SER A 201 20.52 1.48 16.00
N SER A 202 20.65 1.77 14.70
CA SER A 202 21.23 3.02 14.19
C SER A 202 20.19 4.09 13.86
N THR A 203 18.93 3.86 14.17
CA THR A 203 17.81 4.79 13.94
C THR A 203 17.43 5.50 15.25
N ASN A 204 16.45 6.40 15.16
CA ASN A 204 15.92 7.11 16.33
C ASN A 204 14.77 6.38 17.02
N VAL A 205 14.57 5.09 16.77
CA VAL A 205 13.49 4.29 17.38
C VAL A 205 13.63 4.31 18.90
N GLU A 206 12.58 4.71 19.61
CA GLU A 206 12.47 4.69 21.06
C GLU A 206 12.02 3.30 21.54
N GLU A 207 11.00 2.73 20.89
CA GLU A 207 10.39 1.44 21.31
C GLU A 207 10.17 0.49 20.12
N MET A 208 10.89 -0.63 20.10
CA MET A 208 10.79 -1.65 19.04
C MET A 208 9.42 -2.35 18.97
N ASN A 209 8.60 -2.28 20.01
CA ASN A 209 7.25 -2.84 20.05
C ASN A 209 6.16 -1.82 19.67
N ASP A 210 6.52 -0.61 19.30
CA ASP A 210 5.60 0.44 18.85
C ASP A 210 5.73 0.79 17.37
N LEU A 211 6.34 -0.11 16.59
CA LEU A 211 6.56 0.10 15.15
C LEU A 211 5.28 -0.17 14.34
N GLU A 212 5.20 0.51 13.21
CA GLU A 212 4.28 0.24 12.11
C GLU A 212 5.01 0.33 10.78
N VAL A 213 4.51 -0.35 9.75
CA VAL A 213 5.12 -0.34 8.42
C VAL A 213 4.10 0.11 7.40
N SER A 214 4.39 1.24 6.73
CA SER A 214 3.59 1.75 5.61
C SER A 214 4.16 1.27 4.28
N LEU A 215 3.28 0.78 3.41
CA LEU A 215 3.59 0.24 2.09
C LEU A 215 2.79 0.99 1.04
N TRP A 216 3.41 1.43 -0.06
CA TRP A 216 2.66 2.03 -1.17
C TRP A 216 3.35 1.85 -2.52
N LEU A 217 2.54 1.97 -3.59
CA LEU A 217 2.98 2.03 -4.98
C LEU A 217 2.78 3.44 -5.50
N GLN A 218 3.83 4.03 -6.07
CA GLN A 218 3.80 5.40 -6.57
C GLN A 218 4.41 5.51 -7.97
N ASN A 219 3.76 6.25 -8.84
CA ASN A 219 4.36 6.67 -10.11
C ASN A 219 5.38 7.79 -9.84
N LEU A 220 6.62 7.58 -10.26
CA LEU A 220 7.71 8.52 -9.97
C LEU A 220 7.61 9.82 -10.78
N GLY A 221 7.01 9.78 -11.96
CA GLY A 221 6.87 10.94 -12.84
C GLY A 221 5.67 11.83 -12.46
N THR A 222 4.50 11.22 -12.25
CA THR A 222 3.26 11.95 -11.92
C THR A 222 3.08 12.20 -10.43
N LYS A 223 3.78 11.45 -9.57
CA LYS A 223 3.66 11.40 -8.11
C LYS A 223 2.39 10.69 -7.62
N GLU A 224 1.50 10.24 -8.49
CA GLU A 224 0.27 9.54 -8.12
C GLU A 224 0.59 8.27 -7.31
N VAL A 225 -0.09 8.11 -6.17
CA VAL A 225 -0.06 6.86 -5.40
C VAL A 225 -1.22 5.99 -5.87
N TYR A 226 -0.91 4.79 -6.36
CA TYR A 226 -1.90 3.86 -6.88
C TYR A 226 -2.68 3.13 -5.80
N ASN A 227 -2.05 2.81 -4.70
CA ASN A 227 -2.64 2.28 -3.47
C ASN A 227 -1.61 2.25 -2.36
N SER A 228 -2.09 2.14 -1.13
CA SER A 228 -1.25 1.96 0.05
C SER A 228 -1.84 0.93 1.02
N LYS A 229 -1.04 0.46 1.97
CA LYS A 229 -1.48 -0.45 3.03
C LYS A 229 -0.50 -0.44 4.20
N TYR A 230 -1.00 -0.53 5.44
CA TYR A 230 -0.16 -0.96 6.56
C TYR A 230 0.11 -2.45 6.46
N ALA A 231 1.35 -2.85 6.75
CA ALA A 231 1.69 -4.26 6.94
C ALA A 231 0.98 -4.82 8.19
N TYR A 232 0.73 -6.12 8.20
CA TYR A 232 0.27 -6.82 9.39
C TYR A 232 1.38 -6.83 10.46
N GLU A 233 1.03 -6.41 11.66
CA GLU A 233 1.98 -6.20 12.75
C GLU A 233 2.39 -7.50 13.43
N TYR A 234 3.68 -7.65 13.72
CA TYR A 234 4.30 -8.71 14.54
C TYR A 234 3.85 -10.13 14.16
N THR A 235 3.70 -10.39 12.89
CA THR A 235 3.14 -11.65 12.38
C THR A 235 3.86 -12.13 11.13
N SER A 236 3.62 -13.39 10.77
CA SER A 236 4.13 -13.95 9.52
C SER A 236 3.38 -13.41 8.30
N HIS A 237 4.07 -13.37 7.16
CA HIS A 237 3.48 -12.98 5.88
C HIS A 237 2.37 -13.93 5.46
N CYS A 238 1.36 -13.38 4.78
CA CYS A 238 0.25 -14.14 4.20
C CYS A 238 0.56 -14.44 2.73
N TYR A 239 1.18 -15.59 2.47
CA TYR A 239 1.59 -16.01 1.13
C TYR A 239 0.38 -16.33 0.24
N PRO A 240 0.35 -15.87 -1.03
CA PRO A 240 -0.76 -16.14 -1.93
C PRO A 240 -0.76 -17.57 -2.45
N ALA A 241 -1.93 -18.02 -2.89
CA ALA A 241 -2.06 -19.25 -3.68
C ALA A 241 -1.19 -19.18 -4.95
N GLN A 242 -0.89 -20.34 -5.55
CA GLN A 242 0.03 -20.44 -6.69
C GLN A 242 -0.67 -21.11 -7.88
N ASN A 243 -0.14 -20.93 -9.09
CA ASN A 243 -0.47 -21.70 -10.29
C ASN A 243 -1.97 -21.80 -10.60
N LEU A 244 -2.69 -20.66 -10.53
CA LEU A 244 -4.10 -20.61 -10.91
C LEU A 244 -4.26 -20.97 -12.39
N ARG A 245 -5.08 -22.01 -12.67
CA ARG A 245 -5.24 -22.60 -13.98
C ARG A 245 -6.64 -23.14 -14.21
N GLU A 246 -7.07 -23.19 -15.46
CA GLU A 246 -8.25 -23.93 -15.86
C GLU A 246 -7.88 -25.40 -16.08
N THR A 247 -8.61 -26.32 -15.47
CA THR A 247 -8.35 -27.78 -15.58
C THR A 247 -9.36 -28.51 -16.45
N THR A 248 -10.58 -28.00 -16.52
CA THR A 248 -11.65 -28.60 -17.32
C THR A 248 -12.53 -27.50 -17.92
N SER A 249 -12.80 -27.61 -19.20
CA SER A 249 -13.80 -26.81 -19.93
C SER A 249 -14.77 -27.78 -20.61
N ALA A 250 -15.85 -28.11 -19.92
CA ALA A 250 -16.96 -28.88 -20.46
C ALA A 250 -18.10 -27.92 -20.83
N LYS A 251 -19.01 -28.35 -21.69
CA LYS A 251 -20.11 -27.51 -22.17
C LYS A 251 -20.93 -26.95 -20.99
N GLY A 252 -20.75 -25.66 -20.72
CA GLY A 252 -21.45 -24.92 -19.67
C GLY A 252 -20.77 -24.91 -18.29
N THR A 253 -19.77 -25.79 -18.04
CA THR A 253 -19.08 -25.83 -16.74
C THR A 253 -17.59 -25.73 -16.96
N ARG A 254 -16.93 -24.85 -16.22
CA ARG A 254 -15.48 -24.63 -16.22
C ARG A 254 -14.93 -24.87 -14.81
N THR A 255 -13.81 -25.55 -14.69
CA THR A 255 -13.17 -25.83 -13.40
C THR A 255 -11.81 -25.15 -13.33
N PHE A 256 -11.64 -24.35 -12.30
CA PHE A 256 -10.41 -23.63 -11.99
C PHE A 256 -9.75 -24.27 -10.77
N ALA A 257 -8.44 -24.42 -10.81
CA ALA A 257 -7.66 -24.99 -9.73
C ALA A 257 -6.43 -24.13 -9.46
N TRP A 258 -5.93 -24.23 -8.26
CA TRP A 258 -4.72 -23.53 -7.80
C TRP A 258 -3.92 -24.47 -6.88
N ASP A 259 -2.67 -24.11 -6.64
CA ASP A 259 -1.84 -24.79 -5.68
C ASP A 259 -1.82 -24.00 -4.36
N ALA A 260 -1.54 -24.67 -3.25
CA ALA A 260 -1.38 -24.04 -1.96
C ALA A 260 -0.23 -23.02 -1.98
N PRO A 261 -0.22 -22.02 -1.06
CA PRO A 261 0.91 -21.13 -0.88
C PRO A 261 2.23 -21.89 -0.68
N GLU A 262 3.33 -21.29 -1.15
CA GLU A 262 4.68 -21.85 -0.97
C GLU A 262 5.11 -21.96 0.50
N GLN A 263 4.57 -21.07 1.35
CA GLN A 263 4.80 -21.02 2.79
C GLN A 263 3.51 -20.67 3.53
N GLY A 264 3.48 -20.97 4.82
CA GLY A 264 2.34 -20.70 5.68
C GLY A 264 1.20 -21.71 5.48
N THR A 265 0.19 -21.60 6.32
CA THR A 265 -0.99 -22.47 6.29
C THR A 265 -2.24 -21.61 6.24
N PRO A 266 -2.86 -21.48 5.07
CA PRO A 266 -4.11 -20.73 4.96
C PRO A 266 -5.25 -21.49 5.69
N THR A 267 -6.20 -20.75 6.20
CA THR A 267 -7.44 -21.29 6.79
C THR A 267 -8.50 -21.61 5.73
N GLY A 268 -8.27 -21.16 4.50
CA GLY A 268 -9.14 -21.40 3.35
C GLY A 268 -8.84 -20.41 2.22
N TYR A 269 -9.71 -20.42 1.22
CA TYR A 269 -9.58 -19.54 0.05
C TYR A 269 -10.89 -18.83 -0.25
N LYS A 270 -10.77 -17.60 -0.73
CA LYS A 270 -11.86 -16.81 -1.29
C LYS A 270 -11.69 -16.74 -2.79
N VAL A 271 -12.76 -17.01 -3.53
CA VAL A 271 -12.73 -17.08 -5.00
C VAL A 271 -13.74 -16.11 -5.60
N TYR A 272 -13.28 -15.32 -6.54
CA TYR A 272 -14.12 -14.44 -7.35
C TYR A 272 -14.04 -14.83 -8.83
N VAL A 273 -15.17 -14.72 -9.51
CA VAL A 273 -15.26 -14.85 -10.97
C VAL A 273 -15.94 -13.60 -11.53
N ASP A 274 -15.28 -12.90 -12.44
CA ASP A 274 -15.70 -11.59 -12.97
C ASP A 274 -16.11 -10.60 -11.86
N GLY A 275 -15.34 -10.55 -10.76
CA GLY A 275 -15.58 -9.71 -9.59
C GLY A 275 -16.70 -10.20 -8.66
N THR A 276 -17.43 -11.26 -9.03
CA THR A 276 -18.48 -11.84 -8.20
C THR A 276 -17.91 -12.90 -7.27
N LEU A 277 -18.23 -12.81 -5.97
CA LEU A 277 -17.83 -13.81 -4.98
C LEU A 277 -18.53 -15.13 -5.25
N VAL A 278 -17.75 -16.19 -5.53
CA VAL A 278 -18.24 -17.56 -5.77
C VAL A 278 -18.04 -18.41 -4.51
N GLU A 279 -16.88 -18.33 -3.90
CA GLU A 279 -16.56 -19.01 -2.63
C GLU A 279 -16.03 -18.00 -1.62
N GLY A 280 -16.65 -17.95 -0.45
CA GLY A 280 -16.29 -17.02 0.62
C GLY A 280 -15.17 -17.54 1.54
N ASN A 281 -15.12 -18.86 1.73
CA ASN A 281 -14.08 -19.57 2.49
C ASN A 281 -14.17 -21.06 2.20
N THR A 282 -13.41 -21.54 1.22
CA THR A 282 -13.33 -22.96 0.89
C THR A 282 -11.96 -23.53 1.30
N SER A 283 -11.93 -24.77 1.80
CA SER A 283 -10.69 -25.52 2.02
C SER A 283 -10.18 -26.21 0.75
N GLU A 284 -11.03 -26.30 -0.27
CA GLU A 284 -10.69 -26.92 -1.55
C GLU A 284 -9.73 -26.00 -2.34
N THR A 285 -8.94 -26.61 -3.20
CA THR A 285 -8.01 -25.93 -4.12
C THR A 285 -8.55 -25.90 -5.55
N SER A 286 -9.85 -26.05 -5.71
CA SER A 286 -10.54 -25.92 -7.00
C SER A 286 -11.97 -25.46 -6.80
N VAL A 287 -12.53 -24.88 -7.87
CA VAL A 287 -13.93 -24.47 -7.95
C VAL A 287 -14.47 -24.75 -9.35
N SER A 288 -15.72 -25.20 -9.43
CA SER A 288 -16.45 -25.32 -10.69
C SER A 288 -17.44 -24.19 -10.81
N TYR A 289 -17.51 -23.57 -11.99
CA TYR A 289 -18.36 -22.43 -12.26
C TYR A 289 -19.11 -22.60 -13.59
N GLU A 290 -20.42 -22.42 -13.56
CA GLU A 290 -21.25 -22.50 -14.76
C GLU A 290 -21.24 -21.15 -15.49
N SER A 291 -20.79 -21.15 -16.73
CA SER A 291 -20.76 -19.96 -17.58
C SER A 291 -20.70 -20.33 -19.06
N SER A 292 -21.43 -19.57 -19.86
CA SER A 292 -21.32 -19.59 -21.34
C SER A 292 -20.40 -18.50 -21.89
N LYS A 293 -19.82 -17.67 -21.01
CA LYS A 293 -18.90 -16.60 -21.44
C LYS A 293 -17.62 -17.20 -21.99
N PRO A 294 -17.11 -16.69 -23.12
CA PRO A 294 -15.85 -17.17 -23.70
C PRO A 294 -14.63 -16.79 -22.86
N LEU A 295 -14.77 -15.84 -21.98
CA LEU A 295 -13.71 -15.29 -21.18
C LEU A 295 -14.19 -15.03 -19.76
N LEU A 296 -13.42 -15.48 -18.78
CA LEU A 296 -13.64 -15.27 -17.36
C LEU A 296 -12.39 -14.77 -16.68
N MET A 297 -12.55 -13.82 -15.77
CA MET A 297 -11.54 -13.34 -14.84
C MET A 297 -11.70 -14.11 -13.53
N VAL A 298 -10.71 -14.86 -13.10
CA VAL A 298 -10.75 -15.62 -11.85
C VAL A 298 -9.69 -15.07 -10.90
N GLU A 299 -10.10 -14.77 -9.68
CA GLU A 299 -9.19 -14.34 -8.60
C GLU A 299 -9.31 -15.28 -7.41
N VAL A 300 -8.17 -15.69 -6.84
CA VAL A 300 -8.07 -16.52 -5.65
C VAL A 300 -7.24 -15.82 -4.59
N ILE A 301 -7.81 -15.69 -3.40
CA ILE A 301 -7.18 -15.05 -2.23
C ILE A 301 -7.03 -16.09 -1.13
N ALA A 302 -5.81 -16.34 -0.65
CA ALA A 302 -5.58 -17.17 0.52
C ALA A 302 -5.95 -16.41 1.80
N LEU A 303 -6.74 -17.05 2.67
CA LEU A 303 -7.21 -16.53 3.95
C LEU A 303 -6.36 -17.09 5.09
N TYR A 304 -6.11 -16.27 6.10
CA TYR A 304 -5.30 -16.62 7.26
C TYR A 304 -6.00 -16.27 8.56
N ALA A 305 -5.51 -16.81 9.66
CA ALA A 305 -6.06 -16.53 10.98
C ALA A 305 -6.06 -15.01 11.31
N GLY A 306 -7.01 -14.59 12.13
CA GLY A 306 -7.14 -13.19 12.54
C GLY A 306 -7.65 -12.26 11.44
N GLY A 307 -8.37 -12.78 10.44
CA GLY A 307 -8.95 -11.98 9.36
C GLY A 307 -7.93 -11.47 8.32
N LYS A 308 -6.71 -12.00 8.35
CA LYS A 308 -5.64 -11.65 7.40
C LYS A 308 -5.85 -12.35 6.07
N SER A 309 -5.27 -11.79 5.00
CA SER A 309 -5.32 -12.38 3.66
C SER A 309 -4.09 -12.01 2.84
N SER A 310 -3.78 -12.83 1.87
CA SER A 310 -2.78 -12.55 0.85
C SER A 310 -3.26 -11.51 -0.18
N VAL A 311 -2.38 -11.10 -1.09
CA VAL A 311 -2.82 -10.59 -2.40
C VAL A 311 -3.60 -11.68 -3.14
N GLY A 312 -4.52 -11.28 -4.02
CA GLY A 312 -5.28 -12.24 -4.83
C GLY A 312 -4.54 -12.53 -6.13
N ILE A 313 -4.14 -13.78 -6.36
CA ILE A 313 -3.68 -14.17 -7.69
C ILE A 313 -4.85 -14.12 -8.66
N VAL A 314 -4.63 -13.58 -9.84
CA VAL A 314 -5.69 -13.43 -10.84
C VAL A 314 -5.20 -13.87 -12.21
N ASN A 315 -6.08 -14.54 -12.95
CA ASN A 315 -5.82 -14.90 -14.32
C ASN A 315 -7.08 -14.86 -15.17
N LYS A 316 -6.88 -14.76 -16.46
CA LYS A 316 -7.91 -14.67 -17.48
C LYS A 316 -7.93 -15.96 -18.27
N PHE A 317 -9.08 -16.59 -18.34
CA PHE A 317 -9.30 -17.88 -18.98
C PHE A 317 -10.33 -17.79 -20.10
#